data_3e072b5ccab54bf23df5ed55c5f3b2ce
#
_entry.id   3e072b5ccab54bf23df5ed55c5f3b2ce
#
_cell.length_a   1.000
_cell.length_b   1.000
_cell.length_c   1.000
_cell.angle_alpha   90.00
_cell.angle_beta   90.00
_cell.angle_gamma   90.00
#
_symmetry.space_group_name_H-M   'P 1'
#
loop_
_entity.id
_entity.type
_entity.pdbx_description
1 polymer ?
#
loop_
_entity_poly.entity_id
_entity_poly.type
_entity_poly.pdbx_seq_one_letter_code
_entity_poly.pdbx_strand_id
1 'polypeptide(L)'
;MEAYLDNSATTKCAAEVVETAVKVMSEDYGNPSSKHMKGVDAEKYIREAKDVIAKTLKCQDKEILFTSGGTESNNMAIIGTAMANKRKGMHCIVSSVEHSSVKEPFNFLEKEGFRITYLPVDKDGIVDIEALKDALDDETILVSVMYVNNEIGAVEPIEEIGHIIKDYNPD
;
A
#
# COMPACT_ATOMS: atom_id res chain seq x y z
N MET A 1 -14.65 20.23 26.44
CA MET A 1 -14.86 19.38 25.25
C MET A 1 -13.46 19.03 24.73
N GLU A 2 -13.12 17.74 24.64
CA GLU A 2 -11.86 17.28 24.07
C GLU A 2 -12.03 17.08 22.57
N ALA A 3 -11.10 17.57 21.75
CA ALA A 3 -11.05 17.35 20.31
C ALA A 3 -9.76 16.64 19.95
N TYR A 4 -9.85 15.43 19.41
CA TYR A 4 -8.70 14.69 18.89
C TYR A 4 -8.49 15.03 17.41
N LEU A 5 -7.37 15.68 17.09
CA LEU A 5 -7.08 16.20 15.74
C LEU A 5 -5.96 15.45 15.01
N ASP A 6 -5.46 14.35 15.61
CA ASP A 6 -4.36 13.54 15.05
C ASP A 6 -4.84 12.20 14.46
N ASN A 7 -5.95 12.23 13.70
CA ASN A 7 -6.50 11.03 13.08
C ASN A 7 -5.62 10.47 11.94
N SER A 8 -4.67 11.25 11.43
CA SER A 8 -3.68 10.77 10.47
C SER A 8 -2.67 9.81 11.07
N ALA A 9 -2.41 9.89 12.39
CA ALA A 9 -1.55 8.97 13.11
C ALA A 9 -2.34 7.75 13.64
N THR A 10 -3.46 7.99 14.34
CA THR A 10 -4.30 6.93 14.92
C THR A 10 -5.76 7.37 14.93
N THR A 11 -6.68 6.41 14.82
CA THR A 11 -8.12 6.66 14.87
C THR A 11 -8.77 5.75 15.91
N LYS A 12 -9.71 6.28 16.69
CA LYS A 12 -10.51 5.48 17.61
C LYS A 12 -11.32 4.44 16.86
N CYS A 13 -11.22 3.19 17.26
CA CYS A 13 -12.02 2.12 16.67
C CYS A 13 -13.51 2.35 16.86
N ALA A 14 -14.30 2.05 15.84
CA ALA A 14 -15.74 2.01 15.93
C ALA A 14 -16.19 0.92 16.94
N ALA A 15 -17.33 1.11 17.58
CA ALA A 15 -17.80 0.18 18.61
C ALA A 15 -17.98 -1.25 18.08
N GLU A 16 -18.52 -1.39 16.88
CA GLU A 16 -18.76 -2.66 16.21
C GLU A 16 -17.45 -3.42 15.91
N VAL A 17 -16.37 -2.67 15.62
CA VAL A 17 -15.04 -3.26 15.40
C VAL A 17 -14.49 -3.81 16.71
N VAL A 18 -14.63 -3.07 17.82
CA VAL A 18 -14.21 -3.51 19.16
C VAL A 18 -15.01 -4.74 19.59
N GLU A 19 -16.33 -4.74 19.42
CA GLU A 19 -17.20 -5.88 19.74
C GLU A 19 -16.79 -7.14 18.95
N THR A 20 -16.55 -7.01 17.66
CA THR A 20 -16.10 -8.11 16.82
C THR A 20 -14.72 -8.64 17.26
N ALA A 21 -13.78 -7.75 17.57
CA ALA A 21 -12.47 -8.15 18.07
C ALA A 21 -12.57 -8.91 19.40
N VAL A 22 -13.36 -8.42 20.35
CA VAL A 22 -13.60 -9.08 21.65
C VAL A 22 -14.22 -10.46 21.42
N LYS A 23 -15.23 -10.57 20.58
CA LYS A 23 -15.88 -11.84 20.25
C LYS A 23 -14.90 -12.87 19.67
N VAL A 24 -14.09 -12.46 18.69
CA VAL A 24 -13.08 -13.34 18.08
C VAL A 24 -12.04 -13.77 19.11
N MET A 25 -11.59 -12.86 19.99
CA MET A 25 -10.57 -13.18 21.00
C MET A 25 -11.10 -14.09 22.13
N SER A 26 -12.39 -14.01 22.46
CA SER A 26 -12.95 -14.72 23.62
C SER A 26 -13.76 -15.96 23.26
N GLU A 27 -14.46 -15.96 22.10
CA GLU A 27 -15.39 -17.02 21.72
C GLU A 27 -14.93 -17.78 20.46
N ASP A 28 -14.58 -17.06 19.39
CA ASP A 28 -14.25 -17.63 18.08
C ASP A 28 -12.72 -17.68 17.83
N TYR A 29 -11.95 -17.91 18.87
CA TYR A 29 -10.48 -17.88 18.92
C TYR A 29 -9.77 -19.03 18.18
N GLY A 30 -10.48 -19.78 17.36
CA GLY A 30 -9.93 -20.91 16.60
C GLY A 30 -8.84 -20.49 15.62
N ASN A 31 -7.88 -21.38 15.39
CA ASN A 31 -6.92 -21.17 14.31
C ASN A 31 -7.62 -21.40 12.95
N PRO A 32 -7.69 -20.40 12.06
CA PRO A 32 -8.39 -20.53 10.77
C PRO A 32 -7.78 -21.60 9.84
N SER A 33 -6.56 -22.06 10.10
CA SER A 33 -5.94 -23.17 9.34
C SER A 33 -6.31 -24.56 9.89
N SER A 34 -7.03 -24.63 11.01
CA SER A 34 -7.42 -25.91 11.62
C SER A 34 -8.66 -26.50 10.94
N LYS A 35 -8.68 -27.85 10.75
CA LYS A 35 -9.75 -28.56 10.04
C LYS A 35 -10.96 -28.91 10.92
N HIS A 36 -11.00 -28.50 12.18
CA HIS A 36 -12.14 -28.72 13.07
C HIS A 36 -13.06 -27.49 13.10
N MET A 37 -14.27 -27.61 13.66
CA MET A 37 -15.31 -26.56 13.62
C MET A 37 -14.85 -25.19 14.10
N LYS A 38 -14.08 -25.10 15.20
CA LYS A 38 -13.53 -23.83 15.71
C LYS A 38 -12.62 -23.14 14.66
N GLY A 39 -11.86 -23.92 13.88
CA GLY A 39 -11.05 -23.36 12.80
C GLY A 39 -11.92 -22.86 11.63
N VAL A 40 -12.97 -23.62 11.27
CA VAL A 40 -13.93 -23.22 10.24
C VAL A 40 -14.67 -21.93 10.62
N ASP A 41 -15.06 -21.78 11.89
CA ASP A 41 -15.72 -20.57 12.37
C ASP A 41 -14.78 -19.34 12.32
N ALA A 42 -13.52 -19.51 12.70
CA ALA A 42 -12.51 -18.45 12.60
C ALA A 42 -12.18 -18.08 11.14
N GLU A 43 -12.14 -19.06 10.23
CA GLU A 43 -11.87 -18.84 8.79
C GLU A 43 -12.98 -18.02 8.12
N LYS A 44 -14.24 -18.14 8.55
CA LYS A 44 -15.34 -17.35 8.01
C LYS A 44 -15.11 -15.85 8.10
N TYR A 45 -14.58 -15.35 9.22
CA TYR A 45 -14.26 -13.92 9.39
C TYR A 45 -13.29 -13.42 8.33
N ILE A 46 -12.22 -14.20 8.07
CA ILE A 46 -11.21 -13.85 7.07
C ILE A 46 -11.81 -13.83 5.67
N ARG A 47 -12.60 -14.85 5.32
CA ARG A 47 -13.24 -14.97 4.02
C ARG A 47 -14.23 -13.84 3.78
N GLU A 48 -15.14 -13.58 4.73
CA GLU A 48 -16.12 -12.50 4.63
C GLU A 48 -15.44 -11.13 4.49
N ALA A 49 -14.37 -10.87 5.26
CA ALA A 49 -13.60 -9.65 5.12
C ALA A 49 -12.95 -9.52 3.74
N LYS A 50 -12.34 -10.60 3.21
CA LYS A 50 -11.78 -10.62 1.86
C LYS A 50 -12.84 -10.35 0.79
N ASP A 51 -14.01 -10.96 0.89
CA ASP A 51 -15.12 -10.77 -0.05
C ASP A 51 -15.58 -9.30 -0.10
N VAL A 52 -15.71 -8.66 1.06
CA VAL A 52 -16.11 -7.24 1.14
C VAL A 52 -15.04 -6.34 0.53
N ILE A 53 -13.77 -6.54 0.90
CA ILE A 53 -12.66 -5.74 0.39
C ILE A 53 -12.51 -5.94 -1.12
N ALA A 54 -12.57 -7.18 -1.61
CA ALA A 54 -12.45 -7.49 -3.03
C ALA A 54 -13.56 -6.83 -3.86
N LYS A 55 -14.82 -6.85 -3.37
CA LYS A 55 -15.93 -6.13 -4.01
C LYS A 55 -15.69 -4.62 -4.06
N THR A 56 -15.18 -4.03 -2.98
CA THR A 56 -14.88 -2.60 -2.90
C THR A 56 -13.78 -2.19 -3.88
N LEU A 57 -12.73 -3.01 -3.97
CA LEU A 57 -11.57 -2.78 -4.85
C LEU A 57 -11.79 -3.30 -6.29
N LYS A 58 -12.93 -3.97 -6.56
CA LYS A 58 -13.24 -4.62 -7.86
C LYS A 58 -12.16 -5.61 -8.31
N CYS A 59 -11.66 -6.40 -7.36
CA CYS A 59 -10.65 -7.45 -7.59
C CYS A 59 -11.14 -8.80 -7.07
N GLN A 60 -10.33 -9.84 -7.16
CA GLN A 60 -10.64 -11.17 -6.66
C GLN A 60 -10.21 -11.31 -5.18
N ASP A 61 -10.90 -12.13 -4.40
CA ASP A 61 -10.58 -12.40 -2.99
C ASP A 61 -9.15 -12.93 -2.76
N LYS A 62 -8.65 -13.74 -3.71
CA LYS A 62 -7.26 -14.26 -3.71
C LYS A 62 -6.18 -13.18 -3.87
N GLU A 63 -6.55 -11.99 -4.38
CA GLU A 63 -5.66 -10.85 -4.52
C GLU A 63 -5.56 -10.02 -3.22
N ILE A 64 -6.40 -10.34 -2.22
CA ILE A 64 -6.34 -9.70 -0.91
C ILE A 64 -5.44 -10.50 0.03
N LEU A 65 -4.40 -9.85 0.52
CA LEU A 65 -3.48 -10.40 1.51
C LEU A 65 -3.50 -9.54 2.77
N PHE A 66 -3.81 -10.17 3.91
CA PHE A 66 -3.71 -9.51 5.21
C PHE A 66 -2.27 -9.55 5.73
N THR A 67 -1.82 -8.43 6.25
CA THR A 67 -0.49 -8.24 6.85
C THR A 67 -0.62 -7.72 8.27
N SER A 68 0.49 -7.63 9.01
CA SER A 68 0.51 -7.07 10.36
C SER A 68 0.31 -5.55 10.40
N GLY A 69 0.42 -4.87 9.25
CA GLY A 69 0.25 -3.42 9.15
C GLY A 69 0.81 -2.83 7.87
N GLY A 70 0.67 -1.51 7.70
CA GLY A 70 1.08 -0.78 6.49
C GLY A 70 2.56 -0.95 6.15
N THR A 71 3.43 -1.01 7.15
CA THR A 71 4.87 -1.21 6.92
C THR A 71 5.17 -2.54 6.23
N GLU A 72 4.56 -3.64 6.69
CA GLU A 72 4.72 -4.95 6.04
C GLU A 72 4.11 -4.93 4.63
N SER A 73 2.92 -4.35 4.47
CA SER A 73 2.26 -4.21 3.17
C SER A 73 3.13 -3.47 2.16
N ASN A 74 3.69 -2.33 2.55
CA ASN A 74 4.55 -1.52 1.69
C ASN A 74 5.85 -2.25 1.33
N ASN A 75 6.50 -2.90 2.30
CA ASN A 75 7.70 -3.71 2.03
C ASN A 75 7.39 -4.85 1.06
N MET A 76 6.30 -5.56 1.27
CA MET A 76 5.88 -6.68 0.41
C MET A 76 5.57 -6.19 -1.00
N ALA A 77 4.82 -5.09 -1.15
CA ALA A 77 4.47 -4.52 -2.45
C ALA A 77 5.71 -4.02 -3.20
N ILE A 78 6.54 -3.21 -2.56
CA ILE A 78 7.68 -2.54 -3.20
C ILE A 78 8.80 -3.54 -3.51
N ILE A 79 9.32 -4.21 -2.48
CA ILE A 79 10.43 -5.15 -2.64
C ILE A 79 9.99 -6.36 -3.47
N GLY A 80 8.80 -6.89 -3.19
CA GLY A 80 8.25 -8.04 -3.94
C GLY A 80 8.10 -7.74 -5.42
N THR A 81 7.50 -6.59 -5.78
CA THR A 81 7.33 -6.17 -7.17
C THR A 81 8.67 -5.95 -7.86
N ALA A 82 9.60 -5.22 -7.23
CA ALA A 82 10.91 -4.94 -7.80
C ALA A 82 11.70 -6.24 -8.06
N MET A 83 11.77 -7.12 -7.06
CA MET A 83 12.50 -8.38 -7.18
C MET A 83 11.88 -9.34 -8.20
N ALA A 84 10.55 -9.39 -8.29
CA ALA A 84 9.85 -10.22 -9.28
C ALA A 84 10.10 -9.74 -10.72
N ASN A 85 10.25 -8.43 -10.93
CA ASN A 85 10.40 -7.83 -12.25
C ASN A 85 11.85 -7.44 -12.62
N LYS A 86 12.85 -7.71 -11.79
CA LYS A 86 14.24 -7.29 -12.02
C LYS A 86 14.87 -7.76 -13.34
N ARG A 87 14.25 -8.73 -14.03
CA ARG A 87 14.67 -9.16 -15.37
C ARG A 87 14.10 -8.29 -16.48
N LYS A 88 13.03 -7.52 -16.19
CA LYS A 88 12.43 -6.57 -17.12
C LYS A 88 13.12 -5.21 -17.05
N GLY A 89 13.59 -4.83 -15.85
CA GLY A 89 14.30 -3.59 -15.60
C GLY A 89 14.71 -3.44 -14.14
N MET A 90 15.56 -2.49 -13.86
CA MET A 90 16.09 -2.20 -12.52
C MET A 90 15.93 -0.73 -12.14
N HIS A 91 14.90 -0.06 -12.64
CA HIS A 91 14.60 1.31 -12.30
C HIS A 91 13.25 1.42 -11.58
N CYS A 92 13.25 2.16 -10.48
CA CYS A 92 12.05 2.49 -9.72
C CYS A 92 11.97 4.01 -9.51
N ILE A 93 10.76 4.54 -9.55
CA ILE A 93 10.47 5.96 -9.32
C ILE A 93 9.63 6.08 -8.05
N VAL A 94 9.93 7.04 -7.19
CA VAL A 94 9.23 7.25 -5.94
C VAL A 94 9.09 8.75 -5.63
N SER A 95 7.97 9.18 -5.05
CA SER A 95 7.83 10.57 -4.62
C SER A 95 8.78 10.90 -3.46
N SER A 96 9.30 12.13 -3.40
CA SER A 96 10.20 12.56 -2.31
C SER A 96 9.48 12.76 -0.97
N VAL A 97 8.15 12.78 -0.97
CA VAL A 97 7.32 13.05 0.22
C VAL A 97 6.68 11.80 0.83
N GLU A 98 7.11 10.61 0.41
CA GLU A 98 6.60 9.34 0.92
C GLU A 98 6.85 9.14 2.41
N HIS A 99 5.98 8.34 3.03
CA HIS A 99 6.16 7.87 4.40
C HIS A 99 7.42 6.99 4.54
N SER A 100 8.04 6.96 5.71
CA SER A 100 9.26 6.16 5.98
C SER A 100 9.10 4.67 5.62
N SER A 101 7.92 4.08 5.84
CA SER A 101 7.63 2.69 5.48
C SER A 101 7.69 2.40 3.97
N VAL A 102 7.67 3.45 3.13
CA VAL A 102 7.87 3.38 1.68
C VAL A 102 9.32 3.73 1.33
N LYS A 103 9.90 4.79 1.92
CA LYS A 103 11.28 5.20 1.64
C LYS A 103 12.31 4.12 1.98
N GLU A 104 12.17 3.44 3.12
CA GLU A 104 13.13 2.42 3.54
C GLU A 104 13.22 1.20 2.59
N PRO A 105 12.11 0.64 2.06
CA PRO A 105 12.16 -0.32 0.97
C PRO A 105 12.95 0.16 -0.27
N PHE A 106 12.80 1.42 -0.69
CA PHE A 106 13.58 1.94 -1.82
C PHE A 106 15.07 2.10 -1.47
N ASN A 107 15.40 2.53 -0.25
CA ASN A 107 16.78 2.55 0.25
C ASN A 107 17.41 1.14 0.25
N PHE A 108 16.63 0.11 0.55
CA PHE A 108 17.05 -1.28 0.44
C PHE A 108 17.29 -1.69 -1.02
N LEU A 109 16.36 -1.39 -1.93
CA LEU A 109 16.49 -1.71 -3.35
C LEU A 109 17.69 -1.01 -3.99
N GLU A 110 18.00 0.21 -3.59
CA GLU A 110 19.20 0.93 -4.05
C GLU A 110 20.48 0.17 -3.69
N LYS A 111 20.57 -0.39 -2.47
CA LYS A 111 21.70 -1.23 -2.04
C LYS A 111 21.76 -2.57 -2.81
N GLU A 112 20.62 -3.06 -3.28
CA GLU A 112 20.51 -4.24 -4.13
C GLU A 112 20.81 -3.96 -5.62
N GLY A 113 21.18 -2.71 -5.95
CA GLY A 113 21.61 -2.29 -7.27
C GLY A 113 20.52 -1.74 -8.19
N PHE A 114 19.31 -1.48 -7.65
CA PHE A 114 18.28 -0.76 -8.40
C PHE A 114 18.61 0.72 -8.47
N ARG A 115 18.31 1.34 -9.61
CA ARG A 115 18.32 2.79 -9.77
C ARG A 115 17.01 3.36 -9.22
N ILE A 116 17.10 4.29 -8.28
CA ILE A 116 15.93 4.95 -7.67
C ILE A 116 15.91 6.41 -8.08
N THR A 117 14.83 6.83 -8.72
CA THR A 117 14.57 8.23 -9.02
C THR A 117 13.54 8.80 -8.04
N TYR A 118 13.96 9.81 -7.27
CA TYR A 118 13.10 10.52 -6.34
C TYR A 118 12.47 11.71 -7.07
N LEU A 119 11.15 11.69 -7.25
CA LEU A 119 10.42 12.79 -7.89
C LEU A 119 10.39 14.00 -6.96
N PRO A 120 10.78 15.17 -7.45
CA PRO A 120 10.63 16.41 -6.70
C PRO A 120 9.14 16.77 -6.54
N VAL A 121 8.86 17.60 -5.54
CA VAL A 121 7.55 18.20 -5.33
C VAL A 121 7.66 19.70 -5.34
N ASP A 122 6.55 20.38 -5.61
CA ASP A 122 6.45 21.82 -5.52
C ASP A 122 6.34 22.30 -4.06
N LYS A 123 6.14 23.61 -3.86
CA LYS A 123 6.00 24.24 -2.53
C LYS A 123 4.75 23.79 -1.75
N ASP A 124 3.76 23.23 -2.44
CA ASP A 124 2.51 22.73 -1.88
C ASP A 124 2.58 21.20 -1.64
N GLY A 125 3.73 20.58 -1.97
CA GLY A 125 4.00 19.17 -1.78
C GLY A 125 3.49 18.27 -2.89
N ILE A 126 3.11 18.82 -4.06
CA ILE A 126 2.60 18.09 -5.22
C ILE A 126 3.74 17.64 -6.13
N VAL A 127 3.72 16.39 -6.56
CA VAL A 127 4.72 15.80 -7.46
C VAL A 127 4.80 16.56 -8.79
N ASP A 128 6.04 16.82 -9.23
CA ASP A 128 6.31 17.39 -10.55
C ASP A 128 6.05 16.36 -11.66
N ILE A 129 5.00 16.59 -12.43
CA ILE A 129 4.55 15.72 -13.53
C ILE A 129 5.55 15.68 -14.69
N GLU A 130 6.22 16.79 -15.00
CA GLU A 130 7.23 16.82 -16.06
C GLU A 130 8.46 16.01 -15.62
N ALA A 131 8.87 16.12 -14.36
CA ALA A 131 9.94 15.29 -13.82
C ALA A 131 9.60 13.78 -13.87
N LEU A 132 8.33 13.41 -13.68
CA LEU A 132 7.88 12.03 -13.86
C LEU A 132 8.04 11.57 -15.32
N LYS A 133 7.58 12.38 -16.29
CA LYS A 133 7.70 12.06 -17.73
C LYS A 133 9.15 11.89 -18.14
N ASP A 134 10.02 12.77 -17.68
CA ASP A 134 11.45 12.73 -17.97
C ASP A 134 12.18 11.54 -17.29
N ALA A 135 11.67 11.06 -16.17
CA ALA A 135 12.24 9.95 -15.44
C ALA A 135 11.87 8.57 -15.98
N LEU A 136 10.74 8.46 -16.70
CA LEU A 136 10.27 7.18 -17.26
C LEU A 136 11.21 6.70 -18.36
N ASP A 137 11.61 5.43 -18.28
CA ASP A 137 12.40 4.75 -19.31
C ASP A 137 12.06 3.25 -19.38
N ASP A 138 12.67 2.55 -20.35
CA ASP A 138 12.39 1.13 -20.64
C ASP A 138 12.78 0.18 -19.48
N GLU A 139 13.59 0.64 -18.52
CA GLU A 139 13.94 -0.12 -17.32
C GLU A 139 13.02 0.20 -16.13
N THR A 140 12.07 1.13 -16.27
CA THR A 140 11.16 1.49 -15.19
C THR A 140 10.14 0.38 -14.95
N ILE A 141 10.18 -0.24 -13.77
CA ILE A 141 9.31 -1.35 -13.39
C ILE A 141 8.35 -1.03 -12.25
N LEU A 142 8.56 0.10 -11.57
CA LEU A 142 7.73 0.50 -10.43
C LEU A 142 7.72 2.02 -10.29
N VAL A 143 6.53 2.57 -10.14
CA VAL A 143 6.31 3.97 -9.73
C VAL A 143 5.48 3.97 -8.45
N SER A 144 5.96 4.64 -7.41
CA SER A 144 5.29 4.75 -6.11
C SER A 144 5.04 6.21 -5.76
N VAL A 145 3.77 6.58 -5.64
CA VAL A 145 3.34 7.92 -5.24
C VAL A 145 2.19 7.78 -4.25
N MET A 146 2.31 8.42 -3.08
CA MET A 146 1.22 8.45 -2.10
C MET A 146 0.02 9.21 -2.67
N TYR A 147 -1.19 8.85 -2.25
CA TYR A 147 -2.39 9.55 -2.73
C TYR A 147 -2.61 10.86 -1.96
N VAL A 148 -2.50 10.80 -0.64
CA VAL A 148 -2.66 11.97 0.24
C VAL A 148 -1.52 11.96 1.25
N ASN A 149 -0.79 13.06 1.34
CA ASN A 149 0.26 13.20 2.35
C ASN A 149 -0.36 13.38 3.73
N ASN A 150 -0.01 12.50 4.66
CA ASN A 150 -0.58 12.47 6.01
C ASN A 150 -0.11 13.63 6.91
N GLU A 151 0.97 14.34 6.56
CA GLU A 151 1.52 15.44 7.36
C GLU A 151 0.97 16.80 6.91
N ILE A 152 0.93 17.05 5.60
CA ILE A 152 0.57 18.35 5.03
C ILE A 152 -0.76 18.35 4.29
N GLY A 153 -1.38 17.17 4.06
CA GLY A 153 -2.65 17.04 3.39
C GLY A 153 -2.61 17.28 1.87
N ALA A 154 -1.43 17.33 1.26
CA ALA A 154 -1.29 17.39 -0.19
C ALA A 154 -1.95 16.17 -0.84
N VAL A 155 -2.74 16.41 -1.91
CA VAL A 155 -3.43 15.35 -2.68
C VAL A 155 -2.75 15.24 -4.03
N GLU A 156 -2.10 14.11 -4.28
CA GLU A 156 -1.36 13.87 -5.50
C GLU A 156 -2.27 13.59 -6.70
N PRO A 157 -1.89 14.02 -7.91
CA PRO A 157 -2.68 13.83 -9.13
C PRO A 157 -2.57 12.38 -9.68
N ILE A 158 -3.00 11.40 -8.87
CA ILE A 158 -2.81 9.96 -9.15
C ILE A 158 -3.45 9.51 -10.47
N GLU A 159 -4.59 10.10 -10.84
CA GLU A 159 -5.27 9.79 -12.11
C GLU A 159 -4.40 10.19 -13.31
N GLU A 160 -3.84 11.40 -13.29
CA GLU A 160 -2.95 11.90 -14.35
C GLU A 160 -1.65 11.08 -14.40
N ILE A 161 -1.04 10.81 -13.23
CA ILE A 161 0.15 9.94 -13.11
C ILE A 161 -0.13 8.57 -13.73
N GLY A 162 -1.27 7.97 -13.39
CA GLY A 162 -1.68 6.68 -13.92
C GLY A 162 -1.85 6.67 -15.45
N HIS A 163 -2.41 7.74 -16.03
CA HIS A 163 -2.51 7.90 -17.48
C HIS A 163 -1.13 8.01 -18.14
N ILE A 164 -0.26 8.85 -17.63
CA ILE A 164 1.11 9.03 -18.16
C ILE A 164 1.87 7.70 -18.19
N ILE A 165 1.81 6.94 -17.08
CA ILE A 165 2.49 5.64 -17.00
C ILE A 165 1.93 4.65 -18.01
N LYS A 166 0.60 4.56 -18.14
CA LYS A 166 -0.07 3.66 -19.09
C LYS A 166 0.14 4.05 -20.56
N ASP A 167 0.25 5.35 -20.84
CA ASP A 167 0.54 5.83 -22.19
C ASP A 167 2.00 5.54 -22.57
N TYR A 168 2.92 5.56 -21.59
CA TYR A 168 4.31 5.21 -21.78
C TYR A 168 4.50 3.70 -21.98
N ASN A 169 3.92 2.90 -21.09
CA ASN A 169 3.98 1.43 -21.13
C ASN A 169 2.64 0.83 -20.65
N PRO A 170 1.81 0.30 -21.58
CA PRO A 170 0.50 -0.25 -21.26
C PRO A 170 0.54 -1.60 -20.53
N ASP A 171 1.69 -2.33 -20.53
CA ASP A 171 1.92 -3.63 -19.89
C ASP A 171 2.42 -3.48 -18.44
#